data_fb35ef0a744145308d5c663c0d407f5e
#
_entry.id   fb35ef0a744145308d5c663c0d407f5e
#
_cell.length_a   1.000
_cell.length_b   1.000
_cell.length_c   1.000
_cell.angle_alpha   90.00
_cell.angle_beta   90.00
_cell.angle_gamma   90.00
#
_symmetry.space_group_name_H-M   'P 1'
#
loop_
_entity.id
_entity.type
_entity.pdbx_description
1 polymer ?
#
loop_
_entity_poly.entity_id
_entity_poly.type
_entity_poly.pdbx_seq_one_letter_code
_entity_poly.pdbx_strand_id
1 'polypeptide(L)'
;FNEAGDMPGKIREYCKKTGQKIPETMGAVVRAIFESLALRYRWTAEKLEELTGKKYSTINIVGGGTKDELLCRFCANGTGRTVVAGPVEATAIGNILAQAVAAGEVSGVEEAREIVRNSFETKTYIPAEDLREGWDKAYARFCELIG
;
A
#
# COMPACT_ATOMS: atom_id res chain seq x y z
N PHE A 1 11.27 -0.79 -16.14
CA PHE A 1 11.78 -0.70 -14.75
C PHE A 1 12.31 -2.03 -14.20
N ASN A 2 12.18 -3.16 -14.89
CA ASN A 2 12.63 -4.47 -14.39
C ASN A 2 14.15 -4.72 -14.53
N GLU A 3 14.87 -3.86 -15.23
CA GLU A 3 16.32 -3.97 -15.38
C GLU A 3 17.04 -3.18 -14.29
N ALA A 4 18.11 -3.75 -13.75
CA ALA A 4 19.00 -3.06 -12.81
C ALA A 4 19.63 -1.81 -13.46
N GLY A 5 20.10 -0.87 -12.64
CA GLY A 5 20.81 0.33 -13.08
C GLY A 5 20.28 1.62 -12.46
N ASP A 6 20.48 2.75 -13.14
CA ASP A 6 20.06 4.08 -12.68
C ASP A 6 18.54 4.24 -12.68
N MET A 7 17.88 3.77 -11.61
CA MET A 7 16.44 3.88 -11.45
C MET A 7 15.95 5.34 -11.40
N PRO A 8 16.61 6.26 -10.69
CA PRO A 8 16.24 7.68 -10.73
C PRO A 8 16.27 8.26 -12.15
N GLY A 9 17.28 7.91 -12.94
CA GLY A 9 17.38 8.32 -14.35
C GLY A 9 16.22 7.76 -15.19
N LYS A 10 15.92 6.48 -15.05
CA LYS A 10 14.79 5.84 -15.74
C LYS A 10 13.44 6.48 -15.40
N ILE A 11 13.21 6.85 -14.13
CA ILE A 11 12.00 7.55 -13.70
C ILE A 11 11.90 8.93 -14.38
N ARG A 12 12.98 9.70 -14.37
CA ARG A 12 13.01 11.01 -15.01
C ARG A 12 12.74 10.93 -16.51
N GLU A 13 13.35 9.96 -17.19
CA GLU A 13 13.13 9.72 -18.61
C GLU A 13 11.68 9.33 -18.91
N TYR A 14 11.08 8.47 -18.08
CA TYR A 14 9.68 8.11 -18.21
C TYR A 14 8.77 9.32 -18.02
N CYS A 15 8.99 10.14 -16.99
CA CYS A 15 8.25 11.38 -16.77
C CYS A 15 8.36 12.31 -17.99
N LYS A 16 9.55 12.46 -18.58
CA LYS A 16 9.76 13.26 -19.79
C LYS A 16 8.96 12.72 -20.97
N LYS A 17 9.00 11.41 -21.23
CA LYS A 17 8.27 10.76 -22.34
C LYS A 17 6.76 10.92 -22.22
N THR A 18 6.24 10.92 -21.01
CA THR A 18 4.79 10.97 -20.74
C THR A 18 4.28 12.36 -20.41
N GLY A 19 5.11 13.41 -20.62
CA GLY A 19 4.72 14.81 -20.35
C GLY A 19 4.41 15.10 -18.88
N GLN A 20 5.00 14.34 -17.96
CA GLN A 20 4.88 14.56 -16.51
C GLN A 20 5.97 15.52 -16.01
N LYS A 21 5.74 16.13 -14.84
CA LYS A 21 6.77 16.93 -14.17
C LYS A 21 7.96 16.03 -13.82
N ILE A 22 9.15 16.42 -14.26
CA ILE A 22 10.38 15.66 -14.01
C ILE A 22 10.82 15.89 -12.55
N PRO A 23 11.02 14.82 -11.74
CA PRO A 23 11.53 14.98 -10.38
C PRO A 23 13.02 15.31 -10.37
N GLU A 24 13.38 16.53 -9.96
CA GLU A 24 14.75 17.04 -10.01
C GLU A 24 15.61 16.53 -8.86
N THR A 25 15.06 16.46 -7.63
CA THR A 25 15.75 16.02 -6.42
C THR A 25 15.50 14.55 -6.11
N MET A 26 16.37 13.93 -5.31
CA MET A 26 16.14 12.56 -4.81
C MET A 26 14.86 12.44 -3.99
N GLY A 27 14.55 13.44 -3.15
CA GLY A 27 13.29 13.49 -2.41
C GLY A 27 12.06 13.51 -3.33
N ALA A 28 12.13 14.27 -4.44
CA ALA A 28 11.06 14.29 -5.44
C ALA A 28 10.91 12.94 -6.18
N VAL A 29 12.04 12.23 -6.43
CA VAL A 29 12.01 10.88 -7.01
C VAL A 29 11.34 9.89 -6.05
N VAL A 30 11.74 9.88 -4.77
CA VAL A 30 11.15 9.00 -3.74
C VAL A 30 9.65 9.30 -3.58
N ARG A 31 9.29 10.59 -3.55
CA ARG A 31 7.88 10.99 -3.49
C ARG A 31 7.08 10.46 -4.68
N ALA A 32 7.60 10.61 -5.90
CA ALA A 32 6.95 10.10 -7.11
C ALA A 32 6.75 8.57 -7.06
N ILE A 33 7.72 7.83 -6.50
CA ILE A 33 7.59 6.39 -6.29
C ILE A 33 6.45 6.08 -5.32
N PHE A 34 6.38 6.75 -4.17
CA PHE A 34 5.34 6.49 -3.16
C PHE A 34 3.94 6.87 -3.66
N GLU A 35 3.81 8.00 -4.36
CA GLU A 35 2.56 8.40 -5.00
C GLU A 35 2.11 7.35 -6.03
N SER A 36 3.03 6.88 -6.87
CA SER A 36 2.75 5.83 -7.87
C SER A 36 2.32 4.50 -7.23
N LEU A 37 2.96 4.10 -6.13
CA LEU A 37 2.58 2.91 -5.37
C LEU A 37 1.18 3.05 -4.77
N ALA A 38 0.86 4.19 -4.16
CA ALA A 38 -0.46 4.45 -3.59
C ALA A 38 -1.55 4.40 -4.66
N LEU A 39 -1.32 4.99 -5.84
CA LEU A 39 -2.25 4.92 -6.97
C LEU A 39 -2.39 3.50 -7.52
N ARG A 40 -1.31 2.73 -7.56
CA ARG A 40 -1.35 1.32 -7.95
C ARG A 40 -2.15 0.47 -6.96
N TYR A 41 -2.03 0.74 -5.66
CA TYR A 41 -2.86 0.09 -4.64
C TYR A 41 -4.34 0.41 -4.81
N ARG A 42 -4.68 1.67 -5.14
CA ARG A 42 -6.06 2.05 -5.48
C ARG A 42 -6.58 1.24 -6.65
N TRP A 43 -5.87 1.26 -7.77
CA TRP A 43 -6.24 0.51 -8.97
C TRP A 43 -6.44 -0.98 -8.67
N THR A 44 -5.51 -1.58 -7.92
CA THR A 44 -5.60 -3.00 -7.56
C THR A 44 -6.82 -3.28 -6.67
N ALA A 45 -7.10 -2.43 -5.68
CA ALA A 45 -8.25 -2.59 -4.81
C ALA A 45 -9.58 -2.46 -5.59
N GLU A 46 -9.67 -1.50 -6.51
CA GLU A 46 -10.85 -1.32 -7.38
C GLU A 46 -11.04 -2.52 -8.31
N LYS A 47 -9.96 -3.07 -8.89
CA LYS A 47 -10.04 -4.30 -9.69
C LYS A 47 -10.46 -5.53 -8.88
N LEU A 48 -10.01 -5.66 -7.64
CA LEU A 48 -10.49 -6.72 -6.74
C LEU A 48 -11.97 -6.54 -6.40
N GLU A 49 -12.44 -5.32 -6.20
CA GLU A 49 -13.86 -5.02 -5.98
C GLU A 49 -14.72 -5.38 -7.20
N GLU A 50 -14.24 -5.06 -8.41
CA GLU A 50 -14.91 -5.45 -9.66
C GLU A 50 -15.02 -6.97 -9.79
N LEU A 51 -13.94 -7.71 -9.52
CA LEU A 51 -13.89 -9.17 -9.65
C LEU A 51 -14.72 -9.91 -8.59
N THR A 52 -14.74 -9.38 -7.36
CA THR A 52 -15.36 -10.07 -6.22
C THR A 52 -16.78 -9.60 -5.92
N GLY A 53 -17.19 -8.45 -6.47
CA GLY A 53 -18.45 -7.77 -6.12
C GLY A 53 -18.49 -7.21 -4.70
N LYS A 54 -17.37 -7.26 -3.96
CA LYS A 54 -17.27 -6.80 -2.57
C LYS A 54 -16.61 -5.43 -2.50
N LYS A 55 -17.00 -4.62 -1.52
CA LYS A 55 -16.33 -3.35 -1.20
C LYS A 55 -15.37 -3.52 -0.04
N TYR A 56 -14.19 -2.92 -0.15
CA TYR A 56 -13.15 -2.96 0.87
C TYR A 56 -12.90 -1.56 1.41
N SER A 57 -13.26 -1.32 2.67
CA SER A 57 -13.05 -0.03 3.34
C SER A 57 -11.68 0.10 4.00
N THR A 58 -10.98 -1.02 4.17
CA THR A 58 -9.71 -1.08 4.89
C THR A 58 -8.65 -1.82 4.08
N ILE A 59 -7.43 -1.29 4.09
CA ILE A 59 -6.23 -1.93 3.55
C ILE A 59 -5.29 -2.26 4.71
N ASN A 60 -4.88 -3.51 4.82
CA ASN A 60 -3.88 -3.92 5.80
C ASN A 60 -2.50 -3.97 5.14
N ILE A 61 -1.57 -3.16 5.65
CA ILE A 61 -0.16 -3.18 5.24
C ILE A 61 0.61 -3.95 6.31
N VAL A 62 1.35 -4.99 5.92
CA VAL A 62 2.14 -5.82 6.82
C VAL A 62 3.59 -5.91 6.34
N GLY A 63 4.48 -6.34 7.21
CA GLY A 63 5.90 -6.46 6.88
C GLY A 63 6.66 -5.14 6.89
N GLY A 64 7.81 -5.08 6.23
CA GLY A 64 8.72 -3.93 6.28
C GLY A 64 8.13 -2.59 5.82
N GLY A 65 7.15 -2.62 4.91
CA GLY A 65 6.46 -1.41 4.43
C GLY A 65 5.72 -0.63 5.51
N THR A 66 5.38 -1.26 6.64
CA THR A 66 4.72 -0.60 7.77
C THR A 66 5.59 0.43 8.48
N LYS A 67 6.91 0.34 8.30
CA LYS A 67 7.89 1.30 8.88
C LYS A 67 7.91 2.64 8.15
N ASP A 68 7.39 2.70 6.93
CA ASP A 68 7.34 3.94 6.17
C ASP A 68 5.97 4.63 6.33
N GLU A 69 5.93 5.56 7.26
CA GLU A 69 4.71 6.32 7.57
C GLU A 69 4.22 7.15 6.38
N LEU A 70 5.14 7.67 5.55
CA LEU A 70 4.76 8.48 4.39
C LEU A 70 4.04 7.62 3.35
N LEU A 71 4.54 6.42 3.09
CA LEU A 71 3.88 5.46 2.20
C LEU A 71 2.50 5.06 2.73
N CYS A 72 2.39 4.77 4.04
CA CYS A 72 1.11 4.41 4.66
C CYS A 72 0.08 5.55 4.55
N ARG A 73 0.49 6.81 4.78
CA ARG A 73 -0.36 7.99 4.61
C ARG A 73 -0.78 8.18 3.14
N PHE A 74 0.16 8.03 2.21
CA PHE A 74 -0.14 8.14 0.78
C PHE A 74 -1.08 7.02 0.32
N CYS A 75 -0.90 5.82 0.85
CA CYS A 75 -1.82 4.71 0.59
C CYS A 75 -3.24 5.04 1.07
N ALA A 76 -3.41 5.54 2.30
CA ALA A 76 -4.72 5.96 2.80
C ALA A 76 -5.34 7.06 1.93
N ASN A 77 -4.60 8.13 1.66
CA ASN A 77 -5.09 9.26 0.87
C ASN A 77 -5.38 8.87 -0.59
N GLY A 78 -4.45 8.15 -1.24
CA GLY A 78 -4.57 7.76 -2.64
C GLY A 78 -5.70 6.78 -2.91
N THR A 79 -5.94 5.86 -1.97
CA THR A 79 -7.02 4.87 -2.08
C THR A 79 -8.36 5.37 -1.55
N GLY A 80 -8.37 6.41 -0.70
CA GLY A 80 -9.54 6.86 0.03
C GLY A 80 -10.07 5.82 1.03
N ARG A 81 -9.18 4.92 1.52
CA ARG A 81 -9.52 3.84 2.45
C ARG A 81 -8.69 3.96 3.72
N THR A 82 -9.23 3.47 4.82
CA THR A 82 -8.45 3.34 6.06
C THR A 82 -7.30 2.36 5.83
N VAL A 83 -6.10 2.72 6.27
CA VAL A 83 -4.93 1.83 6.25
C VAL A 83 -4.58 1.44 7.68
N VAL A 84 -4.43 0.15 7.92
CA VAL A 84 -3.94 -0.42 9.18
C VAL A 84 -2.56 -1.03 8.90
N ALA A 85 -1.53 -0.47 9.51
CA ALA A 85 -0.14 -0.88 9.32
C ALA A 85 0.37 -1.68 10.53
N GLY A 86 0.84 -2.89 10.30
CA GLY A 86 1.38 -3.83 11.29
C GLY A 86 0.67 -5.19 11.24
N PRO A 87 1.26 -6.20 11.86
CA PRO A 87 2.62 -6.20 12.44
C PRO A 87 3.74 -6.22 11.39
N VAL A 88 4.96 -5.81 11.81
CA VAL A 88 6.15 -5.82 10.93
C VAL A 88 6.53 -7.23 10.53
N GLU A 89 6.58 -8.15 11.49
CA GLU A 89 7.01 -9.54 11.31
C GLU A 89 5.83 -10.49 10.99
N ALA A 90 4.86 -10.02 10.20
CA ALA A 90 3.63 -10.76 9.94
C ALA A 90 3.84 -12.17 9.36
N THR A 91 4.87 -12.36 8.52
CA THR A 91 5.18 -13.67 7.94
C THR A 91 5.63 -14.69 9.00
N ALA A 92 6.52 -14.28 9.90
CA ALA A 92 6.99 -15.13 10.99
C ALA A 92 5.85 -15.44 11.97
N ILE A 93 5.07 -14.43 12.34
CA ILE A 93 3.90 -14.56 13.21
C ILE A 93 2.87 -15.52 12.60
N GLY A 94 2.56 -15.34 11.32
CA GLY A 94 1.62 -16.22 10.61
C GLY A 94 2.07 -17.67 10.56
N ASN A 95 3.38 -17.90 10.38
CA ASN A 95 3.95 -19.26 10.39
C ASN A 95 3.84 -19.91 11.77
N ILE A 96 4.16 -19.18 12.83
CA ILE A 96 4.04 -19.69 14.23
C ILE A 96 2.58 -20.02 14.54
N LEU A 97 1.66 -19.12 14.21
CA LEU A 97 0.22 -19.33 14.46
C LEU A 97 -0.35 -20.49 13.65
N ALA A 98 0.09 -20.69 12.41
CA ALA A 98 -0.31 -21.85 11.63
C ALA A 98 0.12 -23.17 12.28
N GLN A 99 1.33 -23.22 12.86
CA GLN A 99 1.80 -24.37 13.60
C GLN A 99 1.03 -24.57 14.91
N ALA A 100 0.71 -23.49 15.63
CA ALA A 100 -0.09 -23.56 16.85
C ALA A 100 -1.52 -24.08 16.57
N VAL A 101 -2.13 -23.67 15.46
CA VAL A 101 -3.41 -24.23 15.01
C VAL A 101 -3.28 -25.72 14.69
N ALA A 102 -2.22 -26.12 13.98
CA ALA A 102 -1.97 -27.53 13.65
C ALA A 102 -1.70 -28.40 14.90
N ALA A 103 -1.10 -27.83 15.94
CA ALA A 103 -0.87 -28.50 17.23
C ALA A 103 -2.12 -28.54 18.13
N GLY A 104 -3.20 -27.85 17.77
CA GLY A 104 -4.43 -27.77 18.57
C GLY A 104 -4.37 -26.77 19.73
N GLU A 105 -3.31 -25.96 19.80
CA GLU A 105 -3.14 -24.91 20.83
C GLU A 105 -3.97 -23.64 20.53
N VAL A 106 -4.34 -23.43 19.26
CA VAL A 106 -5.19 -22.36 18.77
C VAL A 106 -6.31 -22.97 17.95
N SER A 107 -7.55 -22.61 18.20
CA SER A 107 -8.73 -23.27 17.61
C SER A 107 -8.92 -23.00 16.12
N GLY A 108 -8.28 -21.95 15.59
CA GLY A 108 -8.36 -21.61 14.17
C GLY A 108 -7.97 -20.16 13.85
N VAL A 109 -8.28 -19.75 12.61
CA VAL A 109 -7.84 -18.46 12.07
C VAL A 109 -8.40 -17.26 12.84
N GLU A 110 -9.62 -17.35 13.38
CA GLU A 110 -10.24 -16.22 14.08
C GLU A 110 -9.55 -15.96 15.42
N GLU A 111 -9.27 -17.02 16.19
CA GLU A 111 -8.49 -16.90 17.43
C GLU A 111 -7.06 -16.44 17.16
N ALA A 112 -6.41 -16.97 16.11
CA ALA A 112 -5.09 -16.51 15.68
C ALA A 112 -5.07 -15.01 15.38
N ARG A 113 -6.09 -14.47 14.69
CA ARG A 113 -6.23 -13.03 14.45
C ARG A 113 -6.44 -12.23 15.73
N GLU A 114 -7.16 -12.76 16.70
CA GLU A 114 -7.37 -12.12 17.99
C GLU A 114 -6.06 -12.06 18.79
N ILE A 115 -5.29 -13.14 18.81
CA ILE A 115 -3.95 -13.16 19.40
C ILE A 115 -3.07 -12.08 18.79
N VAL A 116 -3.06 -11.94 17.46
CA VAL A 116 -2.27 -10.90 16.78
C VAL A 116 -2.74 -9.50 17.21
N ARG A 117 -4.05 -9.23 17.22
CA ARG A 117 -4.59 -7.94 17.64
C ARG A 117 -4.20 -7.54 19.06
N ASN A 118 -4.15 -8.53 19.94
CA ASN A 118 -3.86 -8.32 21.37
C ASN A 118 -2.34 -8.27 21.67
N SER A 119 -1.50 -8.82 20.79
CA SER A 119 -0.06 -8.97 21.03
C SER A 119 0.81 -7.95 20.30
N PHE A 120 0.30 -7.32 19.22
CA PHE A 120 1.10 -6.44 18.38
C PHE A 120 0.40 -5.10 18.16
N GLU A 121 1.15 -4.03 18.32
CA GLU A 121 0.66 -2.70 18.00
C GLU A 121 0.49 -2.53 16.48
N THR A 122 -0.61 -1.89 16.11
CA THR A 122 -0.90 -1.48 14.74
C THR A 122 -1.12 0.03 14.70
N LYS A 123 -0.76 0.66 13.59
CA LYS A 123 -0.99 2.09 13.37
C LYS A 123 -2.05 2.29 12.30
N THR A 124 -3.06 3.10 12.61
CA THR A 124 -4.15 3.39 11.69
C THR A 124 -3.95 4.75 11.02
N TYR A 125 -4.14 4.81 9.72
CA TYR A 125 -4.09 6.03 8.90
C TYR A 125 -5.45 6.20 8.23
N ILE A 126 -6.07 7.35 8.46
CA ILE A 126 -7.36 7.74 7.88
C ILE A 126 -7.08 8.68 6.71
N PRO A 127 -7.78 8.53 5.57
CA PRO A 127 -7.62 9.45 4.44
C PRO A 127 -8.03 10.88 4.83
N ALA A 128 -7.24 11.86 4.38
CA ALA A 128 -7.49 13.28 4.60
C ALA A 128 -8.45 13.80 3.50
N GLU A 129 -9.63 14.27 3.91
CA GLU A 129 -10.68 14.72 3.00
C GLU A 129 -10.27 15.91 2.12
N ASP A 130 -9.48 16.83 2.67
CA ASP A 130 -8.96 18.02 1.96
C ASP A 130 -7.98 17.66 0.82
N LEU A 131 -7.39 16.48 0.84
CA LEU A 131 -6.48 15.98 -0.20
C LEU A 131 -7.19 15.15 -1.28
N ARG A 132 -8.47 14.83 -1.11
CA ARG A 132 -9.22 13.91 -1.96
C ARG A 132 -9.20 14.30 -3.43
N GLU A 133 -9.55 15.54 -3.72
CA GLU A 133 -9.61 16.04 -5.11
C GLU A 133 -8.26 15.92 -5.83
N GLY A 134 -7.16 16.22 -5.13
CA GLY A 134 -5.81 16.11 -5.67
C GLY A 134 -5.45 14.66 -6.05
N TRP A 135 -5.78 13.72 -5.17
CA TRP A 135 -5.54 12.29 -5.42
C TRP A 135 -6.44 11.72 -6.51
N ASP A 136 -7.69 12.18 -6.64
CA ASP A 136 -8.60 11.75 -7.71
C ASP A 136 -8.11 12.22 -9.08
N LYS A 137 -7.62 13.46 -9.20
CA LYS A 137 -6.98 13.97 -10.43
C LYS A 137 -5.72 13.18 -10.78
N ALA A 138 -4.88 12.89 -9.78
CA ALA A 138 -3.67 12.07 -9.98
C ALA A 138 -4.02 10.64 -10.42
N TYR A 139 -5.06 10.06 -9.85
CA TYR A 139 -5.53 8.72 -10.21
C TYR A 139 -6.08 8.64 -11.63
N ALA A 140 -6.88 9.62 -12.06
CA ALA A 140 -7.37 9.68 -13.44
C ALA A 140 -6.20 9.67 -14.44
N ARG A 141 -5.18 10.52 -14.20
CA ARG A 141 -3.99 10.55 -15.02
C ARG A 141 -3.17 9.23 -14.96
N PHE A 142 -3.08 8.63 -13.79
CA PHE A 142 -2.42 7.32 -13.64
C PHE A 142 -3.10 6.25 -14.50
N CYS A 143 -4.44 6.20 -14.52
CA CYS A 143 -5.19 5.26 -15.35
C CYS A 143 -4.91 5.47 -16.85
N GLU A 144 -4.81 6.71 -17.33
CA GLU A 144 -4.43 7.01 -18.71
C GLU A 144 -3.03 6.50 -19.07
N LEU A 145 -2.09 6.48 -18.11
CA LEU A 145 -0.70 6.06 -18.32
C LEU A 145 -0.51 4.53 -18.32
N ILE A 146 -1.38 3.80 -17.68
CA ILE A 146 -1.27 2.33 -17.58
C ILE A 146 -2.12 1.56 -18.59
N GLY A 147 -2.99 2.25 -19.35
CA GLY A 147 -3.81 1.69 -20.43
C GLY A 147 -5.06 1.04 -19.90
#